data_a36bbf391f54c529a7c596ef2b956b66
#
_entry.id   a36bbf391f54c529a7c596ef2b956b66
#
_cell.length_a   1.000
_cell.length_b   1.000
_cell.length_c   1.000
_cell.angle_alpha   90.00
_cell.angle_beta   90.00
_cell.angle_gamma   90.00
#
_symmetry.space_group_name_H-M   'P 1'
#
loop_
_entity.id
_entity.type
_entity.pdbx_description
1 polymer ?
#
loop_
_entity_poly.entity_id
_entity_poly.type
_entity_poly.pdbx_seq_one_letter_code
_entity_poly.pdbx_strand_id
1 'polypeptide(L)'
;MIPLLGSRRKALLLGAGVAVLALGECGVAFAMFTDSTTAGPGSFQTGTLPTPGGLAVSNGGCAGGAEQTNVTSSWTGSPALDGSGNYLVAGYSVLRSAGSSGPYSTAGTVSGTPPPTAYTDTNPSGAASPLAVVASGSGSNALSIDTSTYAVATVTLGGPVGKEPNALQVTPDGTKLIVAEGAAHQVQIVSTATGAVTGTVSIPAVGATPSEPNAVAVDPAGTTAWIVDAANARVYPLSLATSTLGGAITVGAQGDPTAMVVTPNGAQVFVADYGAHQVSAIDTSTDVVTNIAVGGTTGIPIALAVTPNSGHVYVADEGSSQIDDITTSSDTVSATIAVPSLADTDGFVPNGGDPNILAVTPDGAKVYVASFGGGSVEDITTSNDAVATTFALPPGGVLGPAAPNALALTPNGCQLYVNDYDNNKVDLIDVSADTLAASTTAVGQTGDPTGMAVTPNGAAVYVANFYDPSVSVIATSSYTVTRTVGMASGSAPYAIAIIPSSYYYEVAGTHGGWTSVPSSPAMYTLGWNVGGWQ
;
A
#
# COMPACT_ATOMS: atom_id res chain seq x y z
N MET A 1 15.80 52.47 -30.98
CA MET A 1 17.24 52.45 -30.81
C MET A 1 17.51 52.38 -29.32
N ILE A 2 17.61 51.16 -28.80
CA ILE A 2 17.86 50.90 -27.34
C ILE A 2 19.29 50.39 -27.28
N PRO A 3 20.16 51.00 -26.47
CA PRO A 3 21.52 50.52 -26.37
C PRO A 3 21.59 49.26 -25.51
N LEU A 4 22.22 48.25 -26.04
CA LEU A 4 22.65 47.03 -25.33
C LEU A 4 23.64 47.43 -24.22
N LEU A 5 23.21 47.27 -22.97
CA LEU A 5 24.13 47.27 -21.83
C LEU A 5 24.91 45.94 -21.82
N GLY A 6 26.15 45.99 -22.22
CA GLY A 6 27.09 44.91 -22.03
C GLY A 6 27.32 44.62 -20.56
N SER A 7 26.90 43.45 -20.11
CA SER A 7 27.21 42.93 -18.78
C SER A 7 28.70 42.63 -18.65
N ARG A 8 29.43 43.53 -18.04
CA ARG A 8 30.81 43.23 -17.58
C ARG A 8 30.73 42.31 -16.37
N ARG A 9 31.16 41.12 -16.55
CA ARG A 9 31.36 40.14 -15.47
C ARG A 9 32.50 40.63 -14.59
N LYS A 10 32.22 40.96 -13.33
CA LYS A 10 33.23 41.24 -12.32
C LYS A 10 33.50 39.97 -11.53
N ALA A 11 34.71 39.47 -11.66
CA ALA A 11 35.23 38.51 -10.69
C ALA A 11 35.65 39.31 -9.43
N LEU A 12 35.11 38.99 -8.28
CA LEU A 12 35.52 39.56 -7.00
C LEU A 12 36.49 38.58 -6.32
N LEU A 13 37.76 38.92 -6.27
CA LEU A 13 38.73 38.23 -5.48
C LEU A 13 38.68 38.81 -4.06
N LEU A 14 38.17 38.07 -3.10
CA LEU A 14 38.29 38.36 -1.68
C LEU A 14 39.43 37.52 -1.11
N GLY A 15 40.39 38.20 -0.50
CA GLY A 15 41.66 37.74 -0.02
C GLY A 15 41.80 36.26 0.37
N ALA A 16 42.91 35.69 -0.07
CA ALA A 16 43.34 34.31 0.17
C ALA A 16 42.26 33.23 0.02
N GLY A 17 41.97 32.85 -1.22
CA GLY A 17 41.44 31.54 -1.52
C GLY A 17 39.95 31.36 -1.75
N VAL A 18 39.16 32.42 -1.98
CA VAL A 18 37.76 32.27 -2.33
C VAL A 18 37.46 32.84 -3.73
N ALA A 19 37.04 32.02 -4.65
CA ALA A 19 36.56 32.43 -5.96
C ALA A 19 35.05 32.09 -6.08
N VAL A 20 34.23 33.11 -6.37
CA VAL A 20 32.80 32.91 -6.69
C VAL A 20 32.62 33.10 -8.19
N LEU A 21 32.19 32.07 -8.88
CA LEU A 21 31.81 32.11 -10.29
C LEU A 21 30.30 32.13 -10.42
N ALA A 22 29.74 33.26 -10.88
CA ALA A 22 28.32 33.33 -11.25
C ALA A 22 28.16 32.97 -12.73
N LEU A 23 27.41 31.92 -13.00
CA LEU A 23 26.97 31.56 -14.34
C LEU A 23 25.49 31.92 -14.50
N GLY A 24 25.19 32.71 -15.53
CA GLY A 24 23.86 33.22 -15.78
C GLY A 24 22.92 32.21 -16.42
N GLU A 25 21.68 32.41 -16.19
CA GLU A 25 20.45 31.96 -16.88
C GLU A 25 20.43 30.55 -17.49
N CYS A 26 20.57 29.53 -16.69
CA CYS A 26 20.04 28.18 -16.85
C CYS A 26 20.54 27.38 -15.66
N GLY A 27 19.69 27.15 -14.69
CA GLY A 27 19.78 26.21 -13.56
C GLY A 27 21.15 25.57 -13.26
N VAL A 28 22.18 26.35 -12.97
CA VAL A 28 23.51 25.82 -12.67
C VAL A 28 23.84 26.12 -11.20
N ALA A 29 24.13 25.06 -10.46
CA ALA A 29 24.55 25.11 -9.07
C ALA A 29 25.82 25.95 -8.89
N PHE A 30 25.84 26.76 -7.83
CA PHE A 30 27.04 27.48 -7.41
C PHE A 30 27.92 26.55 -6.57
N ALA A 31 29.20 26.46 -6.93
CA ALA A 31 30.21 25.81 -6.12
C ALA A 31 31.10 26.86 -5.44
N MET A 32 31.17 26.83 -4.09
CA MET A 32 32.13 27.63 -3.32
C MET A 32 33.34 26.77 -2.99
N PHE A 33 34.54 27.23 -3.38
CA PHE A 33 35.80 26.59 -3.05
C PHE A 33 36.42 27.26 -1.82
N THR A 34 36.61 26.48 -0.75
CA THR A 34 37.39 26.86 0.39
C THR A 34 38.50 25.82 0.63
N ASP A 35 39.51 25.80 -0.21
CA ASP A 35 40.71 25.02 0.09
C ASP A 35 41.92 25.97 0.18
N SER A 36 42.64 25.85 1.29
CA SER A 36 43.85 26.64 1.57
C SER A 36 45.14 26.00 1.05
N THR A 37 45.04 24.95 0.22
CA THR A 37 46.22 24.41 -0.43
C THR A 37 46.56 25.23 -1.66
N THR A 38 47.76 25.80 -1.66
CA THR A 38 48.30 26.58 -2.76
C THR A 38 48.31 25.76 -4.03
N ALA A 39 47.35 26.02 -4.93
CA ALA A 39 47.39 25.51 -6.28
C ALA A 39 48.56 26.18 -7.04
N GLY A 40 49.47 25.39 -7.58
CA GLY A 40 50.48 25.89 -8.51
C GLY A 40 49.84 26.48 -9.76
N PRO A 41 50.58 27.26 -10.59
CA PRO A 41 50.02 27.92 -11.77
C PRO A 41 49.68 26.89 -12.85
N GLY A 42 48.46 26.42 -12.86
CA GLY A 42 47.98 25.46 -13.85
C GLY A 42 46.51 25.18 -13.66
N SER A 43 45.70 25.70 -14.57
CA SER A 43 44.34 25.36 -14.93
C SER A 43 43.36 24.93 -13.82
N PHE A 44 42.49 25.83 -13.42
CA PHE A 44 41.23 25.46 -12.75
C PHE A 44 40.31 24.71 -13.74
N GLN A 45 40.07 23.43 -13.50
CA GLN A 45 38.92 22.73 -14.09
C GLN A 45 37.77 22.85 -13.12
N THR A 46 36.69 23.50 -13.57
CA THR A 46 35.42 23.51 -12.87
C THR A 46 34.74 22.17 -13.14
N GLY A 47 34.88 21.20 -12.22
CA GLY A 47 34.11 19.95 -12.22
C GLY A 47 32.90 20.10 -11.32
N THR A 48 31.73 19.76 -11.79
CA THR A 48 30.58 19.48 -10.93
C THR A 48 30.70 18.04 -10.42
N LEU A 49 30.43 17.82 -9.14
CA LEU A 49 30.30 16.44 -8.64
C LEU A 49 29.13 15.78 -9.36
N PRO A 50 29.32 14.56 -9.89
CA PRO A 50 28.26 13.86 -10.57
C PRO A 50 27.11 13.56 -9.60
N THR A 51 25.88 13.78 -10.06
CA THR A 51 24.66 13.46 -9.33
C THR A 51 24.47 11.94 -9.31
N PRO A 52 24.21 11.33 -8.16
CA PRO A 52 23.83 9.92 -8.10
C PRO A 52 22.58 9.64 -8.91
N GLY A 53 22.55 8.53 -9.63
CA GLY A 53 21.40 8.11 -10.43
C GLY A 53 20.76 6.84 -9.88
N GLY A 54 19.58 6.47 -10.42
CA GLY A 54 18.93 5.19 -10.13
C GLY A 54 18.64 4.97 -8.65
N LEU A 55 18.21 6.00 -7.92
CA LEU A 55 17.82 5.85 -6.51
C LEU A 55 16.59 4.95 -6.41
N ALA A 56 16.73 3.85 -5.68
CA ALA A 56 15.68 2.93 -5.30
C ALA A 56 15.58 2.85 -3.78
N VAL A 57 14.39 2.62 -3.27
CA VAL A 57 14.11 2.50 -1.83
C VAL A 57 13.30 1.25 -1.56
N SER A 58 13.69 0.48 -0.56
CA SER A 58 13.02 -0.77 -0.16
C SER A 58 12.99 -0.90 1.36
N ASN A 59 12.10 -1.74 1.88
CA ASN A 59 12.14 -2.14 3.28
C ASN A 59 13.16 -3.26 3.50
N GLY A 60 13.67 -3.38 4.72
CA GLY A 60 14.50 -4.51 5.13
C GLY A 60 13.66 -5.78 5.19
N GLY A 61 14.18 -6.90 4.65
CA GLY A 61 13.51 -8.20 4.71
C GLY A 61 13.50 -8.81 6.12
N CYS A 62 12.88 -10.00 6.27
CA CYS A 62 12.72 -10.76 7.52
C CYS A 62 14.04 -11.32 8.06
N ALA A 63 14.96 -10.51 8.52
CA ALA A 63 16.16 -10.99 9.20
C ALA A 63 15.91 -11.07 10.70
N GLY A 64 15.69 -12.30 11.22
CA GLY A 64 15.71 -12.58 12.64
C GLY A 64 14.45 -12.32 13.45
N GLY A 65 13.25 -12.41 12.87
CA GLY A 65 11.98 -12.42 13.61
C GLY A 65 11.62 -11.10 14.32
N ALA A 66 12.42 -10.05 14.18
CA ALA A 66 12.15 -8.73 14.71
C ALA A 66 11.65 -7.82 13.60
N GLU A 67 10.60 -7.07 13.87
CA GLU A 67 10.14 -6.02 12.99
C GLU A 67 11.27 -5.03 12.70
N GLN A 68 11.65 -4.96 11.45
CA GLN A 68 12.59 -3.94 11.01
C GLN A 68 11.82 -2.83 10.32
N THR A 69 11.70 -1.71 10.98
CA THR A 69 11.21 -0.44 10.40
C THR A 69 12.25 0.22 9.50
N ASN A 70 13.24 -0.54 9.06
CA ASN A 70 14.39 -0.01 8.32
C ASN A 70 14.02 0.24 6.86
N VAL A 71 14.32 1.41 6.36
CA VAL A 71 14.23 1.76 4.95
C VAL A 71 15.61 1.74 4.32
N THR A 72 15.84 0.86 3.34
CA THR A 72 17.10 0.80 2.61
C THR A 72 17.00 1.58 1.30
N SER A 73 17.85 2.57 1.16
CA SER A 73 18.04 3.33 -0.08
C SER A 73 19.26 2.79 -0.81
N SER A 74 19.12 2.50 -2.10
CA SER A 74 20.24 2.10 -2.98
C SER A 74 20.26 2.97 -4.22
N TRP A 75 21.45 3.21 -4.78
CA TRP A 75 21.63 4.07 -5.95
C TRP A 75 22.82 3.65 -6.79
N THR A 76 22.86 4.16 -8.02
CA THR A 76 24.05 3.99 -8.88
C THR A 76 25.14 4.96 -8.44
N GLY A 77 26.28 4.43 -8.01
CA GLY A 77 27.43 5.22 -7.64
C GLY A 77 28.09 5.92 -8.82
N SER A 78 28.80 7.01 -8.55
CA SER A 78 29.61 7.67 -9.58
C SER A 78 30.91 6.91 -9.78
N PRO A 79 31.21 6.42 -10.99
CA PRO A 79 32.50 5.80 -11.31
C PRO A 79 33.58 6.83 -11.67
N ALA A 80 33.27 8.14 -11.61
CA ALA A 80 34.19 9.17 -12.04
C ALA A 80 35.42 9.25 -11.13
N LEU A 81 36.62 9.24 -11.75
CA LEU A 81 37.90 9.35 -11.10
C LEU A 81 38.58 10.67 -11.48
N ASP A 82 39.41 11.22 -10.58
CA ASP A 82 40.29 12.33 -10.88
C ASP A 82 41.46 11.90 -11.78
N GLY A 83 42.30 12.86 -12.20
CA GLY A 83 43.49 12.58 -13.00
C GLY A 83 44.54 11.73 -12.30
N SER A 84 44.40 11.47 -11.02
CA SER A 84 45.27 10.63 -10.19
C SER A 84 44.67 9.25 -9.89
N GLY A 85 43.45 8.97 -10.40
CA GLY A 85 42.74 7.70 -10.22
C GLY A 85 41.96 7.60 -8.90
N ASN A 86 41.73 8.71 -8.19
CA ASN A 86 40.91 8.70 -6.98
C ASN A 86 39.43 8.99 -7.36
N TYR A 87 38.48 8.43 -6.61
CA TYR A 87 37.09 8.73 -6.80
C TYR A 87 36.77 10.22 -6.57
N LEU A 88 36.11 10.85 -7.50
CA LEU A 88 35.65 12.23 -7.36
C LEU A 88 34.56 12.40 -6.28
N VAL A 89 33.84 11.32 -5.97
CA VAL A 89 32.88 11.26 -4.87
C VAL A 89 33.48 10.41 -3.77
N ALA A 90 33.70 10.99 -2.59
CA ALA A 90 34.28 10.29 -1.43
C ALA A 90 33.17 9.67 -0.54
N GLY A 91 31.93 10.06 -0.72
CA GLY A 91 30.79 9.55 0.03
C GLY A 91 29.47 10.11 -0.50
N TYR A 92 28.38 9.75 0.19
CA TYR A 92 27.04 10.22 -0.13
C TYR A 92 26.33 10.68 1.15
N SER A 93 25.56 11.76 1.04
CA SER A 93 24.55 12.17 2.01
C SER A 93 23.20 11.68 1.55
N VAL A 94 22.51 10.93 2.40
CA VAL A 94 21.14 10.50 2.19
C VAL A 94 20.23 11.48 2.93
N LEU A 95 19.32 12.10 2.19
CA LEU A 95 18.43 13.13 2.67
C LEU A 95 17.00 12.55 2.69
N ARG A 96 16.21 12.94 3.68
CA ARG A 96 14.82 12.50 3.86
C ARG A 96 13.90 13.68 4.10
N SER A 97 12.69 13.60 3.55
CA SER A 97 11.59 14.54 3.78
C SER A 97 10.26 13.81 3.87
N ALA A 98 9.29 14.40 4.55
CA ALA A 98 7.89 13.96 4.54
C ALA A 98 7.11 14.44 3.30
N GLY A 99 7.69 15.31 2.46
CA GLY A 99 7.08 15.82 1.23
C GLY A 99 8.05 15.83 0.06
N SER A 100 7.56 15.62 -1.15
CA SER A 100 8.39 15.54 -2.37
C SER A 100 9.18 16.81 -2.68
N SER A 101 8.72 17.96 -2.20
CA SER A 101 9.40 19.27 -2.36
C SER A 101 10.26 19.66 -1.15
N GLY A 102 10.42 18.77 -0.15
CA GLY A 102 11.14 19.07 1.09
C GLY A 102 10.29 19.83 2.12
N PRO A 103 10.88 20.35 3.19
CA PRO A 103 12.33 20.41 3.41
C PRO A 103 12.98 19.06 3.68
N TYR A 104 14.14 18.84 3.12
CA TYR A 104 14.94 17.64 3.32
C TYR A 104 15.91 17.81 4.49
N SER A 105 16.04 16.77 5.29
CA SER A 105 17.03 16.66 6.37
C SER A 105 17.92 15.45 6.15
N THR A 106 19.16 15.52 6.63
CA THR A 106 20.09 14.38 6.51
C THR A 106 19.58 13.21 7.34
N ALA A 107 19.26 12.10 6.67
CA ALA A 107 18.96 10.81 7.30
C ALA A 107 20.27 10.11 7.72
N GLY A 108 21.33 10.23 6.90
CA GLY A 108 22.64 9.71 7.20
C GLY A 108 23.66 9.99 6.11
N THR A 109 24.89 9.54 6.34
CA THR A 109 26.00 9.65 5.40
C THR A 109 26.74 8.34 5.28
N VAL A 110 27.24 8.03 4.09
CA VAL A 110 28.12 6.90 3.84
C VAL A 110 29.40 7.38 3.16
N SER A 111 30.55 6.78 3.53
CA SER A 111 31.85 7.11 2.95
C SER A 111 32.70 5.85 2.83
N GLY A 112 33.68 5.87 1.94
CA GLY A 112 34.59 4.75 1.69
C GLY A 112 35.29 4.86 0.34
N THR A 113 36.09 3.86 -0.01
CA THR A 113 36.83 3.80 -1.28
C THR A 113 36.74 2.38 -1.87
N PRO A 114 35.86 2.14 -2.85
CA PRO A 114 34.81 3.04 -3.39
C PRO A 114 33.74 3.37 -2.35
N PRO A 115 33.04 4.53 -2.47
CA PRO A 115 31.99 4.87 -1.52
C PRO A 115 30.81 3.88 -1.66
N PRO A 116 30.22 3.43 -0.54
CA PRO A 116 29.04 2.57 -0.56
C PRO A 116 27.88 3.20 -1.34
N THR A 117 27.10 2.38 -2.00
CA THR A 117 25.94 2.81 -2.81
C THR A 117 24.61 2.38 -2.21
N ALA A 118 24.58 2.15 -0.91
CA ALA A 118 23.38 1.89 -0.14
C ALA A 118 23.50 2.47 1.27
N TYR A 119 22.35 2.82 1.84
CA TYR A 119 22.19 3.29 3.21
C TYR A 119 20.90 2.73 3.79
N THR A 120 20.92 2.26 5.02
CA THR A 120 19.72 1.83 5.73
C THR A 120 19.36 2.85 6.81
N ASP A 121 18.21 3.48 6.67
CA ASP A 121 17.60 4.34 7.67
C ASP A 121 16.89 3.46 8.71
N THR A 122 17.47 3.34 9.88
CA THR A 122 16.95 2.49 10.97
C THR A 122 15.91 3.18 11.85
N ASN A 123 15.69 4.47 11.64
CA ASN A 123 14.72 5.23 12.41
C ASN A 123 14.09 6.34 11.55
N PRO A 124 13.22 5.99 10.60
CA PRO A 124 12.51 6.97 9.80
C PRO A 124 11.47 7.72 10.67
N SER A 125 11.94 8.59 11.55
CA SER A 125 11.08 9.45 12.38
C SER A 125 10.85 10.80 11.71
N GLY A 126 9.67 11.37 11.88
CA GLY A 126 9.33 12.74 11.43
C GLY A 126 8.19 12.86 10.43
N ALA A 127 7.58 11.76 9.98
CA ALA A 127 6.27 11.85 9.33
C ALA A 127 5.19 12.21 10.36
N ALA A 128 4.12 12.86 9.88
CA ALA A 128 2.90 12.98 10.68
C ALA A 128 2.44 11.60 11.14
N SER A 129 1.89 11.49 12.34
CA SER A 129 1.36 10.23 12.84
C SER A 129 0.35 9.69 11.84
N PRO A 130 0.44 8.42 11.41
CA PRO A 130 -0.54 7.85 10.51
C PRO A 130 -1.93 7.91 11.15
N LEU A 131 -2.96 8.04 10.33
CA LEU A 131 -4.35 7.96 10.77
C LEU A 131 -4.91 6.59 10.35
N ALA A 132 -5.59 5.92 11.27
CA ALA A 132 -6.47 4.81 10.92
C ALA A 132 -7.86 5.36 10.61
N VAL A 133 -8.40 5.06 9.45
CA VAL A 133 -9.76 5.44 9.07
C VAL A 133 -10.64 4.20 9.11
N VAL A 134 -11.74 4.31 9.82
CA VAL A 134 -12.65 3.21 10.11
C VAL A 134 -14.00 3.50 9.47
N ALA A 135 -14.47 2.58 8.63
CA ALA A 135 -15.82 2.60 8.13
C ALA A 135 -16.78 2.04 9.20
N SER A 136 -17.97 2.64 9.31
CA SER A 136 -19.02 2.18 10.21
C SER A 136 -20.28 1.84 9.42
N GLY A 137 -20.69 0.58 9.47
CA GLY A 137 -21.88 0.07 8.76
C GLY A 137 -23.21 0.61 9.28
N SER A 138 -23.26 1.20 10.47
CA SER A 138 -24.51 1.74 11.06
C SER A 138 -24.58 3.27 11.02
N GLY A 139 -23.64 3.96 10.39
CA GLY A 139 -23.55 5.41 10.39
C GLY A 139 -23.25 6.00 9.02
N SER A 140 -23.52 7.29 8.86
CA SER A 140 -23.18 8.05 7.65
C SER A 140 -21.79 8.70 7.73
N ASN A 141 -20.91 8.20 8.59
CA ASN A 141 -19.61 8.79 8.85
C ASN A 141 -18.53 7.72 8.85
N ALA A 142 -17.35 8.09 8.43
CA ALA A 142 -16.14 7.38 8.78
C ALA A 142 -15.53 8.02 10.06
N LEU A 143 -14.71 7.26 10.76
CA LEU A 143 -14.00 7.74 11.93
C LEU A 143 -12.51 7.69 11.67
N SER A 144 -11.77 8.71 12.09
CA SER A 144 -10.31 8.68 12.06
C SER A 144 -9.76 8.54 13.48
N ILE A 145 -8.74 7.71 13.62
CA ILE A 145 -8.01 7.48 14.86
C ILE A 145 -6.57 7.93 14.63
N ASP A 146 -6.11 8.92 15.38
CA ASP A 146 -4.69 9.29 15.41
C ASP A 146 -3.90 8.17 16.07
N THR A 147 -2.96 7.56 15.37
CA THR A 147 -2.28 6.36 15.87
C THR A 147 -1.27 6.65 16.99
N SER A 148 -0.92 7.91 17.25
CA SER A 148 -0.02 8.30 18.34
C SER A 148 -0.75 8.67 19.62
N THR A 149 -1.89 9.35 19.49
CA THR A 149 -2.67 9.84 20.64
C THR A 149 -3.91 9.01 20.92
N TYR A 150 -4.34 8.20 19.95
CA TYR A 150 -5.61 7.45 19.93
C TYR A 150 -6.84 8.34 20.00
N ALA A 151 -6.68 9.61 19.65
CA ALA A 151 -7.81 10.53 19.55
C ALA A 151 -8.70 10.14 18.38
N VAL A 152 -10.00 10.05 18.63
CA VAL A 152 -11.01 9.75 17.61
C VAL A 152 -11.64 11.05 17.11
N ALA A 153 -11.69 11.21 15.80
CA ALA A 153 -12.39 12.31 15.16
C ALA A 153 -13.38 11.77 14.12
N THR A 154 -14.47 12.48 13.92
CA THR A 154 -15.46 12.11 12.90
C THR A 154 -15.07 12.69 11.55
N VAL A 155 -14.96 11.84 10.55
CA VAL A 155 -14.90 12.23 9.14
C VAL A 155 -16.35 12.30 8.66
N THR A 156 -16.91 13.50 8.61
CA THR A 156 -18.30 13.69 8.19
C THR A 156 -18.41 13.48 6.68
N LEU A 157 -19.03 12.36 6.29
CA LEU A 157 -19.40 12.09 4.92
C LEU A 157 -20.67 12.89 4.60
N GLY A 158 -20.67 13.69 3.55
CA GLY A 158 -21.77 14.55 3.18
C GLY A 158 -22.95 13.76 2.59
N GLY A 159 -24.19 14.11 2.93
CA GLY A 159 -25.39 13.57 2.30
C GLY A 159 -26.46 13.08 3.29
N PRO A 160 -27.55 12.44 2.82
CA PRO A 160 -28.65 11.95 3.67
C PRO A 160 -28.16 10.89 4.67
N VAL A 161 -28.82 10.80 5.82
CA VAL A 161 -28.57 9.81 6.88
C VAL A 161 -28.88 8.39 6.37
N GLY A 162 -28.08 7.40 6.78
CA GLY A 162 -28.29 5.98 6.42
C GLY A 162 -27.45 5.50 5.24
N LYS A 163 -26.35 6.17 4.96
CA LYS A 163 -25.36 5.77 3.96
C LYS A 163 -24.31 4.92 4.63
N GLU A 164 -24.29 3.68 4.27
CA GLU A 164 -23.26 2.75 4.71
C GLU A 164 -22.09 2.86 3.72
N PRO A 165 -20.89 3.28 4.17
CA PRO A 165 -19.72 3.22 3.32
C PRO A 165 -19.37 1.74 3.08
N ASN A 166 -19.44 1.27 1.85
CA ASN A 166 -19.20 -0.13 1.50
C ASN A 166 -17.70 -0.43 1.35
N ALA A 167 -16.94 0.52 0.81
CA ALA A 167 -15.51 0.37 0.62
C ALA A 167 -14.75 1.67 0.88
N LEU A 168 -13.52 1.52 1.38
CA LEU A 168 -12.58 2.60 1.65
C LEU A 168 -11.26 2.31 0.95
N GLN A 169 -10.70 3.30 0.27
CA GLN A 169 -9.35 3.23 -0.30
C GLN A 169 -8.61 4.53 -0.11
N VAL A 170 -7.38 4.45 0.39
CA VAL A 170 -6.48 5.61 0.49
C VAL A 170 -5.61 5.69 -0.76
N THR A 171 -5.37 6.90 -1.27
CA THR A 171 -4.42 7.09 -2.39
C THR A 171 -2.98 6.76 -1.97
N PRO A 172 -2.11 6.33 -2.91
CA PRO A 172 -0.73 5.97 -2.61
C PRO A 172 0.07 7.06 -1.90
N ASP A 173 -0.20 8.32 -2.22
CA ASP A 173 0.43 9.48 -1.59
C ASP A 173 -0.15 9.82 -0.20
N GLY A 174 -1.18 9.08 0.24
CA GLY A 174 -1.84 9.30 1.52
C GLY A 174 -2.70 10.56 1.60
N THR A 175 -2.89 11.31 0.51
CA THR A 175 -3.55 12.64 0.57
C THR A 175 -5.06 12.59 0.48
N LYS A 176 -5.63 11.52 -0.09
CA LYS A 176 -7.07 11.36 -0.28
C LYS A 176 -7.54 9.99 0.21
N LEU A 177 -8.74 9.98 0.76
CA LEU A 177 -9.52 8.79 1.04
C LEU A 177 -10.72 8.77 0.07
N ILE A 178 -10.90 7.66 -0.60
CA ILE A 178 -12.02 7.41 -1.50
C ILE A 178 -13.01 6.51 -0.75
N VAL A 179 -14.26 6.91 -0.71
CA VAL A 179 -15.33 6.20 0.01
C VAL A 179 -16.45 5.88 -0.96
N ALA A 180 -16.73 4.60 -1.15
CA ALA A 180 -17.90 4.15 -1.90
C ALA A 180 -19.10 4.03 -0.96
N GLU A 181 -20.23 4.64 -1.34
CA GLU A 181 -21.47 4.65 -0.56
C GLU A 181 -22.58 4.02 -1.41
N GLY A 182 -22.79 2.71 -1.28
CA GLY A 182 -23.71 1.92 -2.09
C GLY A 182 -25.14 2.45 -2.02
N ALA A 183 -25.70 2.56 -0.83
CA ALA A 183 -27.05 3.06 -0.60
C ALA A 183 -27.27 4.53 -1.02
N ALA A 184 -26.20 5.28 -1.19
CA ALA A 184 -26.25 6.67 -1.64
C ALA A 184 -25.95 6.83 -3.13
N HIS A 185 -25.59 5.75 -3.81
CA HIS A 185 -25.28 5.75 -5.23
C HIS A 185 -24.18 6.75 -5.62
N GLN A 186 -23.16 6.89 -4.75
CA GLN A 186 -22.11 7.89 -4.93
C GLN A 186 -20.77 7.44 -4.37
N VAL A 187 -19.73 8.16 -4.77
CA VAL A 187 -18.39 8.08 -4.21
C VAL A 187 -18.00 9.43 -3.65
N GLN A 188 -17.40 9.46 -2.48
CA GLN A 188 -16.84 10.66 -1.90
C GLN A 188 -15.32 10.63 -1.90
N ILE A 189 -14.73 11.80 -2.14
CA ILE A 189 -13.28 12.05 -2.06
C ILE A 189 -13.06 12.93 -0.83
N VAL A 190 -12.33 12.41 0.14
CA VAL A 190 -12.05 13.08 1.41
C VAL A 190 -10.58 13.45 1.47
N SER A 191 -10.26 14.67 1.87
CA SER A 191 -8.89 15.07 2.20
C SER A 191 -8.46 14.42 3.52
N THR A 192 -7.41 13.66 3.52
CA THR A 192 -6.88 13.00 4.72
C THR A 192 -6.31 14.01 5.72
N ALA A 193 -5.78 15.12 5.23
CA ALA A 193 -5.20 16.17 6.06
C ALA A 193 -6.23 16.95 6.88
N THR A 194 -7.46 17.10 6.36
CA THR A 194 -8.50 17.91 6.99
C THR A 194 -9.73 17.12 7.42
N GLY A 195 -9.90 15.89 6.95
CA GLY A 195 -11.12 15.10 7.11
C GLY A 195 -12.32 15.66 6.32
N ALA A 196 -12.11 16.63 5.45
CA ALA A 196 -13.18 17.28 4.70
C ALA A 196 -13.45 16.57 3.37
N VAL A 197 -14.73 16.43 2.99
CA VAL A 197 -15.13 15.99 1.66
C VAL A 197 -14.76 17.08 0.65
N THR A 198 -13.91 16.73 -0.31
CA THR A 198 -13.44 17.61 -1.38
C THR A 198 -14.15 17.37 -2.72
N GLY A 199 -14.80 16.22 -2.86
CA GLY A 199 -15.57 15.84 -4.04
C GLY A 199 -16.65 14.82 -3.70
N THR A 200 -17.80 14.96 -4.36
CA THR A 200 -18.89 13.96 -4.32
C THR A 200 -19.28 13.67 -5.75
N VAL A 201 -19.24 12.40 -6.12
CA VAL A 201 -19.48 11.93 -7.49
C VAL A 201 -20.61 10.90 -7.47
N SER A 202 -21.72 11.23 -8.10
CA SER A 202 -22.83 10.29 -8.26
C SER A 202 -22.52 9.27 -9.34
N ILE A 203 -22.78 7.99 -9.05
CA ILE A 203 -22.68 6.92 -10.04
C ILE A 203 -24.04 6.82 -10.76
N PRO A 204 -24.07 6.86 -12.10
CA PRO A 204 -25.33 6.90 -12.84
C PRO A 204 -26.07 5.56 -12.77
N ALA A 205 -27.39 5.63 -12.62
CA ALA A 205 -28.27 4.47 -12.75
C ALA A 205 -28.28 3.93 -14.19
N VAL A 206 -28.57 2.65 -14.37
CA VAL A 206 -28.74 2.02 -15.68
C VAL A 206 -30.22 1.67 -15.88
N GLY A 207 -30.91 2.42 -16.74
CA GLY A 207 -32.35 2.30 -16.89
C GLY A 207 -33.09 2.62 -15.58
N ALA A 208 -33.79 1.63 -15.01
CA ALA A 208 -34.50 1.75 -13.73
C ALA A 208 -33.69 1.22 -12.54
N THR A 209 -32.51 0.62 -12.77
CA THR A 209 -31.68 0.04 -11.71
C THR A 209 -30.76 1.11 -11.15
N PRO A 210 -30.85 1.46 -9.86
CA PRO A 210 -29.90 2.35 -9.22
C PRO A 210 -28.51 1.71 -9.20
N SER A 211 -27.48 2.53 -9.13
CA SER A 211 -26.11 2.05 -8.95
C SER A 211 -25.87 1.61 -7.50
N GLU A 212 -24.95 0.69 -7.32
CA GLU A 212 -24.48 0.22 -6.01
C GLU A 212 -22.95 0.16 -6.00
N PRO A 213 -22.27 1.30 -5.77
CA PRO A 213 -20.81 1.29 -5.65
C PRO A 213 -20.40 0.53 -4.40
N ASN A 214 -19.72 -0.61 -4.58
CA ASN A 214 -19.36 -1.53 -3.48
C ASN A 214 -17.86 -1.82 -3.36
N ALA A 215 -17.07 -1.58 -4.40
CA ALA A 215 -15.62 -1.74 -4.34
C ALA A 215 -14.90 -0.55 -5.00
N VAL A 216 -13.72 -0.25 -4.49
CA VAL A 216 -12.85 0.84 -4.98
C VAL A 216 -11.42 0.35 -5.02
N ALA A 217 -10.71 0.60 -6.13
CA ALA A 217 -9.27 0.45 -6.20
C ALA A 217 -8.64 1.70 -6.82
N VAL A 218 -7.49 2.13 -6.30
CA VAL A 218 -6.78 3.30 -6.80
C VAL A 218 -5.55 2.87 -7.58
N ASP A 219 -5.29 3.50 -8.71
CA ASP A 219 -4.09 3.23 -9.50
C ASP A 219 -2.80 3.57 -8.71
N PRO A 220 -1.66 2.94 -9.02
CA PRO A 220 -0.42 3.18 -8.30
C PRO A 220 0.10 4.62 -8.40
N ALA A 221 -0.33 5.38 -9.41
CA ALA A 221 -0.01 6.79 -9.57
C ALA A 221 -0.87 7.71 -8.70
N GLY A 222 -1.97 7.20 -8.10
CA GLY A 222 -2.91 8.00 -7.32
C GLY A 222 -3.73 8.99 -8.15
N THR A 223 -3.88 8.73 -9.45
CA THR A 223 -4.56 9.63 -10.39
C THR A 223 -5.97 9.21 -10.72
N THR A 224 -6.25 7.91 -10.70
CA THR A 224 -7.52 7.31 -11.05
C THR A 224 -7.98 6.34 -9.96
N ALA A 225 -9.23 6.48 -9.53
CA ALA A 225 -9.91 5.46 -8.75
C ALA A 225 -10.86 4.69 -9.66
N TRP A 226 -10.85 3.37 -9.56
CA TRP A 226 -11.75 2.48 -10.25
C TRP A 226 -12.89 2.10 -9.31
N ILE A 227 -14.14 2.24 -9.77
CA ILE A 227 -15.32 2.08 -8.94
C ILE A 227 -16.17 0.95 -9.53
N VAL A 228 -16.46 -0.07 -8.75
CA VAL A 228 -17.38 -1.15 -9.12
C VAL A 228 -18.81 -0.73 -8.77
N ASP A 229 -19.72 -0.82 -9.73
CA ASP A 229 -21.16 -0.76 -9.55
C ASP A 229 -21.72 -2.19 -9.64
N ALA A 230 -21.93 -2.82 -8.49
CA ALA A 230 -22.35 -4.21 -8.40
C ALA A 230 -23.74 -4.42 -9.05
N ALA A 231 -24.69 -3.53 -8.76
CA ALA A 231 -26.07 -3.67 -9.25
C ALA A 231 -26.19 -3.65 -10.78
N ASN A 232 -25.22 -3.05 -11.48
CA ASN A 232 -25.27 -2.89 -12.94
C ASN A 232 -24.12 -3.59 -13.67
N ALA A 233 -23.29 -4.36 -12.98
CA ALA A 233 -22.10 -5.02 -13.55
C ALA A 233 -21.22 -4.07 -14.37
N ARG A 234 -20.80 -2.96 -13.75
CA ARG A 234 -20.02 -1.92 -14.39
C ARG A 234 -18.84 -1.48 -13.54
N VAL A 235 -17.81 -1.03 -14.23
CA VAL A 235 -16.67 -0.33 -13.63
C VAL A 235 -16.58 1.07 -14.21
N TYR A 236 -16.31 2.05 -13.35
CA TYR A 236 -16.14 3.44 -13.74
C TYR A 236 -14.75 3.93 -13.33
N PRO A 237 -13.90 4.42 -14.25
CA PRO A 237 -12.71 5.16 -13.88
C PRO A 237 -13.10 6.56 -13.40
N LEU A 238 -12.61 6.95 -12.24
CA LEU A 238 -12.83 8.26 -11.62
C LEU A 238 -11.51 9.03 -11.57
N SER A 239 -11.42 10.14 -12.30
CA SER A 239 -10.26 11.03 -12.21
C SER A 239 -10.22 11.73 -10.85
N LEU A 240 -9.16 11.49 -10.07
CA LEU A 240 -8.97 12.09 -8.74
C LEU A 240 -8.49 13.56 -8.79
N ALA A 241 -8.03 14.02 -9.95
CA ALA A 241 -7.65 15.41 -10.16
C ALA A 241 -8.87 16.32 -10.42
N THR A 242 -9.85 15.82 -11.17
CA THR A 242 -11.02 16.60 -11.62
C THR A 242 -12.32 16.18 -10.96
N SER A 243 -12.33 15.05 -10.21
CA SER A 243 -13.52 14.43 -9.62
C SER A 243 -14.60 14.11 -10.69
N THR A 244 -14.17 13.62 -11.86
CA THR A 244 -15.08 13.30 -12.98
C THR A 244 -14.99 11.82 -13.32
N LEU A 245 -16.17 11.19 -13.56
CA LEU A 245 -16.27 9.82 -14.06
C LEU A 245 -15.89 9.76 -15.53
N GLY A 246 -15.16 8.69 -15.89
CA GLY A 246 -15.00 8.26 -17.29
C GLY A 246 -16.19 7.45 -17.81
N GLY A 247 -16.00 6.81 -18.95
CA GLY A 247 -17.02 5.93 -19.54
C GLY A 247 -17.31 4.71 -18.66
N ALA A 248 -18.55 4.22 -18.71
CA ALA A 248 -18.92 2.97 -18.06
C ALA A 248 -18.32 1.77 -18.82
N ILE A 249 -17.59 0.91 -18.15
CA ILE A 249 -17.02 -0.33 -18.67
C ILE A 249 -17.90 -1.48 -18.18
N THR A 250 -18.46 -2.27 -19.10
CA THR A 250 -19.30 -3.42 -18.71
C THR A 250 -18.41 -4.61 -18.38
N VAL A 251 -18.59 -5.17 -17.21
CA VAL A 251 -17.92 -6.38 -16.71
C VAL A 251 -19.00 -7.43 -16.46
N GLY A 252 -18.77 -8.67 -16.86
CA GLY A 252 -19.71 -9.78 -16.71
C GLY A 252 -21.14 -9.50 -17.21
N ALA A 253 -21.78 -10.45 -17.86
CA ALA A 253 -23.09 -10.20 -18.47
C ALA A 253 -24.27 -10.27 -17.48
N GLN A 254 -24.08 -10.82 -16.28
CA GLN A 254 -25.13 -11.03 -15.24
C GLN A 254 -24.51 -10.99 -13.84
N GLY A 255 -23.39 -10.25 -13.67
CA GLY A 255 -22.56 -10.36 -12.50
C GLY A 255 -22.97 -9.45 -11.37
N ASP A 256 -22.70 -9.92 -10.18
CA ASP A 256 -22.51 -9.08 -9.02
C ASP A 256 -20.99 -8.99 -8.79
N PRO A 257 -20.28 -8.04 -9.41
CA PRO A 257 -18.84 -7.90 -9.17
C PRO A 257 -18.59 -7.54 -7.71
N THR A 258 -17.75 -8.34 -7.04
CA THR A 258 -17.55 -8.27 -5.59
C THR A 258 -16.23 -7.65 -5.19
N ALA A 259 -15.16 -7.98 -5.93
CA ALA A 259 -13.81 -7.56 -5.59
C ALA A 259 -13.06 -7.02 -6.81
N MET A 260 -12.10 -6.13 -6.55
CA MET A 260 -11.31 -5.51 -7.61
C MET A 260 -9.88 -5.24 -7.15
N VAL A 261 -8.91 -5.46 -8.05
CA VAL A 261 -7.51 -5.07 -7.83
C VAL A 261 -6.94 -4.37 -9.07
N VAL A 262 -6.05 -3.41 -8.84
CA VAL A 262 -5.23 -2.79 -9.90
C VAL A 262 -3.84 -3.37 -9.84
N THR A 263 -3.28 -3.73 -11.00
CA THR A 263 -1.89 -4.22 -11.05
C THR A 263 -0.91 -3.14 -10.59
N PRO A 264 0.19 -3.49 -9.88
CA PRO A 264 1.20 -2.53 -9.42
C PRO A 264 1.83 -1.66 -10.50
N ASN A 265 1.85 -2.12 -11.76
CA ASN A 265 2.28 -1.32 -12.91
C ASN A 265 1.18 -0.41 -13.48
N GLY A 266 -0.05 -0.48 -12.95
CA GLY A 266 -1.20 0.30 -13.37
C GLY A 266 -1.79 -0.08 -14.73
N ALA A 267 -1.33 -1.17 -15.35
CA ALA A 267 -1.72 -1.51 -16.73
C ALA A 267 -3.09 -2.19 -16.83
N GLN A 268 -3.52 -2.88 -15.79
CA GLN A 268 -4.78 -3.64 -15.80
C GLN A 268 -5.52 -3.52 -14.47
N VAL A 269 -6.83 -3.66 -14.56
CA VAL A 269 -7.75 -3.83 -13.43
C VAL A 269 -8.42 -5.19 -13.56
N PHE A 270 -8.36 -5.99 -12.52
CA PHE A 270 -9.05 -7.27 -12.45
C PHE A 270 -10.25 -7.17 -11.51
N VAL A 271 -11.38 -7.69 -11.96
CA VAL A 271 -12.66 -7.64 -11.24
C VAL A 271 -13.21 -9.06 -11.10
N ALA A 272 -13.44 -9.49 -9.86
CA ALA A 272 -14.12 -10.76 -9.58
C ALA A 272 -15.60 -10.59 -9.81
N ASP A 273 -16.15 -11.41 -10.68
CA ASP A 273 -17.54 -11.37 -11.10
C ASP A 273 -18.27 -12.62 -10.58
N TYR A 274 -18.84 -12.49 -9.38
CA TYR A 274 -19.49 -13.55 -8.64
C TYR A 274 -20.59 -14.26 -9.46
N GLY A 275 -21.51 -13.47 -10.04
CA GLY A 275 -22.65 -14.00 -10.76
C GLY A 275 -22.34 -14.55 -12.15
N ALA A 276 -21.18 -14.19 -12.72
CA ALA A 276 -20.79 -14.65 -14.05
C ALA A 276 -19.72 -15.75 -14.02
N HIS A 277 -19.24 -16.16 -12.84
CA HIS A 277 -18.22 -17.23 -12.68
C HIS A 277 -16.93 -16.92 -13.44
N GLN A 278 -16.49 -15.67 -13.41
CA GLN A 278 -15.35 -15.20 -14.18
C GLN A 278 -14.62 -14.06 -13.48
N VAL A 279 -13.43 -13.76 -13.97
CA VAL A 279 -12.71 -12.53 -13.68
C VAL A 279 -12.65 -11.70 -14.95
N SER A 280 -13.02 -10.43 -14.85
CA SER A 280 -12.90 -9.47 -15.96
C SER A 280 -11.57 -8.71 -15.83
N ALA A 281 -10.66 -8.87 -16.80
CA ALA A 281 -9.44 -8.09 -16.93
C ALA A 281 -9.69 -6.87 -17.82
N ILE A 282 -9.46 -5.67 -17.32
CA ILE A 282 -9.66 -4.40 -18.02
C ILE A 282 -8.27 -3.80 -18.32
N ASP A 283 -7.93 -3.57 -19.57
CA ASP A 283 -6.77 -2.79 -19.96
C ASP A 283 -7.04 -1.29 -19.68
N THR A 284 -6.23 -0.68 -18.80
CA THR A 284 -6.47 0.69 -18.32
C THR A 284 -6.24 1.77 -19.38
N SER A 285 -5.56 1.45 -20.47
CA SER A 285 -5.26 2.40 -21.55
C SER A 285 -6.31 2.41 -22.66
N THR A 286 -7.05 1.29 -22.83
CA THR A 286 -7.99 1.10 -23.94
C THR A 286 -9.41 0.82 -23.48
N ASP A 287 -9.64 0.57 -22.20
CA ASP A 287 -10.91 0.13 -21.59
C ASP A 287 -11.43 -1.21 -22.18
N VAL A 288 -10.56 -1.99 -22.83
CA VAL A 288 -10.92 -3.30 -23.39
C VAL A 288 -10.99 -4.31 -22.24
N VAL A 289 -12.06 -5.12 -22.25
CA VAL A 289 -12.33 -6.16 -21.26
C VAL A 289 -12.05 -7.53 -21.84
N THR A 290 -11.24 -8.32 -21.15
CA THR A 290 -11.05 -9.77 -21.39
C THR A 290 -11.71 -10.54 -20.26
N ASN A 291 -12.63 -11.43 -20.58
CA ASN A 291 -13.31 -12.27 -19.60
C ASN A 291 -12.58 -13.60 -19.44
N ILE A 292 -12.20 -13.94 -18.22
CA ILE A 292 -11.40 -15.10 -17.85
C ILE A 292 -12.29 -16.03 -17.01
N ALA A 293 -12.64 -17.20 -17.53
CA ALA A 293 -13.41 -18.18 -16.76
C ALA A 293 -12.55 -18.77 -15.64
N VAL A 294 -13.08 -18.79 -14.42
CA VAL A 294 -12.45 -19.37 -13.22
C VAL A 294 -13.39 -20.38 -12.57
N GLY A 295 -12.85 -21.35 -11.82
CA GLY A 295 -13.66 -22.32 -11.07
C GLY A 295 -14.55 -23.24 -11.91
N GLY A 296 -14.35 -23.27 -13.22
CA GLY A 296 -15.18 -24.07 -14.14
C GLY A 296 -16.63 -23.60 -14.18
N THR A 297 -17.60 -24.53 -13.99
CA THR A 297 -19.05 -24.23 -14.04
C THR A 297 -19.63 -23.87 -12.67
N THR A 298 -18.88 -23.99 -11.61
CA THR A 298 -19.30 -23.73 -10.23
C THR A 298 -18.50 -22.63 -9.57
N GLY A 299 -17.61 -21.98 -10.32
CA GLY A 299 -16.77 -20.91 -9.81
C GLY A 299 -17.57 -19.77 -9.17
N ILE A 300 -17.12 -19.31 -8.02
CA ILE A 300 -17.65 -18.18 -7.29
C ILE A 300 -16.45 -17.32 -6.86
N PRO A 301 -15.88 -16.52 -7.77
CA PRO A 301 -14.73 -15.68 -7.42
C PRO A 301 -15.17 -14.57 -6.47
N ILE A 302 -14.54 -14.47 -5.29
CA ILE A 302 -14.92 -13.52 -4.25
C ILE A 302 -13.78 -12.59 -3.83
N ALA A 303 -12.53 -13.00 -4.02
CA ALA A 303 -11.38 -12.17 -3.66
C ALA A 303 -10.24 -12.30 -4.68
N LEU A 304 -9.46 -11.24 -4.80
CA LEU A 304 -8.34 -11.14 -5.74
C LEU A 304 -7.10 -10.63 -5.02
N ALA A 305 -5.94 -11.16 -5.36
CA ALA A 305 -4.66 -10.62 -4.92
C ALA A 305 -3.65 -10.63 -6.05
N VAL A 306 -2.97 -9.51 -6.27
CA VAL A 306 -1.98 -9.35 -7.35
C VAL A 306 -0.57 -9.40 -6.81
N THR A 307 0.34 -10.08 -7.52
CA THR A 307 1.74 -10.12 -7.16
C THR A 307 2.44 -8.77 -7.37
N PRO A 308 3.44 -8.39 -6.53
CA PRO A 308 4.12 -7.10 -6.61
C PRO A 308 4.79 -6.81 -7.96
N ASN A 309 5.16 -7.86 -8.70
CA ASN A 309 5.74 -7.74 -10.04
C ASN A 309 4.70 -7.59 -11.15
N SER A 310 3.40 -7.54 -10.81
CA SER A 310 2.26 -7.49 -11.74
C SER A 310 2.15 -8.72 -12.66
N GLY A 311 2.80 -9.82 -12.35
CA GLY A 311 2.83 -11.00 -13.23
C GLY A 311 1.64 -11.92 -13.08
N HIS A 312 1.05 -11.98 -11.89
CA HIS A 312 0.02 -12.94 -11.53
C HIS A 312 -1.09 -12.30 -10.69
N VAL A 313 -2.31 -12.77 -10.88
CA VAL A 313 -3.47 -12.50 -10.02
C VAL A 313 -4.02 -13.82 -9.49
N TYR A 314 -4.01 -13.96 -8.18
CA TYR A 314 -4.61 -15.11 -7.51
C TYR A 314 -6.05 -14.79 -7.18
N VAL A 315 -6.94 -15.74 -7.48
CA VAL A 315 -8.39 -15.60 -7.34
C VAL A 315 -8.89 -16.63 -6.34
N ALA A 316 -9.51 -16.18 -5.25
CA ALA A 316 -10.21 -17.09 -4.35
C ALA A 316 -11.56 -17.46 -4.96
N ASP A 317 -11.75 -18.73 -5.19
CA ASP A 317 -12.96 -19.30 -5.76
C ASP A 317 -13.67 -20.17 -4.71
N GLU A 318 -14.63 -19.55 -4.02
CA GLU A 318 -15.41 -20.19 -2.97
C GLU A 318 -16.20 -21.40 -3.49
N GLY A 319 -16.88 -21.26 -4.64
CA GLY A 319 -17.75 -22.31 -5.18
C GLY A 319 -17.05 -23.59 -5.61
N SER A 320 -15.76 -23.54 -5.89
CA SER A 320 -14.94 -24.68 -6.28
C SER A 320 -13.91 -25.08 -5.23
N SER A 321 -13.79 -24.33 -4.13
CA SER A 321 -12.79 -24.52 -3.07
C SER A 321 -11.37 -24.57 -3.63
N GLN A 322 -11.05 -23.64 -4.50
CA GLN A 322 -9.75 -23.55 -5.17
C GLN A 322 -9.26 -22.11 -5.32
N ILE A 323 -8.00 -22.00 -5.63
CA ILE A 323 -7.38 -20.73 -6.03
C ILE A 323 -6.96 -20.88 -7.49
N ASP A 324 -7.41 -19.95 -8.33
CA ASP A 324 -6.93 -19.86 -9.71
C ASP A 324 -5.83 -18.81 -9.81
N ASP A 325 -4.71 -19.17 -10.45
CA ASP A 325 -3.64 -18.24 -10.82
C ASP A 325 -3.84 -17.75 -12.26
N ILE A 326 -4.03 -16.46 -12.42
CA ILE A 326 -4.14 -15.79 -13.72
C ILE A 326 -2.81 -15.13 -14.06
N THR A 327 -2.20 -15.52 -15.19
CA THR A 327 -1.07 -14.81 -15.78
C THR A 327 -1.55 -13.55 -16.46
N THR A 328 -1.12 -12.37 -15.98
CA THR A 328 -1.60 -11.05 -16.45
C THR A 328 -1.20 -10.72 -17.88
N SER A 329 -0.06 -11.23 -18.36
CA SER A 329 0.41 -10.95 -19.73
C SER A 329 -0.38 -11.68 -20.83
N SER A 330 -1.16 -12.69 -20.47
CA SER A 330 -1.98 -13.48 -21.41
C SER A 330 -3.47 -13.48 -21.07
N ASP A 331 -3.85 -12.95 -19.90
CA ASP A 331 -5.21 -12.98 -19.37
C ASP A 331 -5.81 -14.40 -19.37
N THR A 332 -5.04 -15.37 -18.87
CA THR A 332 -5.45 -16.77 -18.83
C THR A 332 -5.10 -17.40 -17.49
N VAL A 333 -5.93 -18.35 -17.03
CA VAL A 333 -5.61 -19.20 -15.88
C VAL A 333 -4.42 -20.08 -16.25
N SER A 334 -3.33 -19.94 -15.49
CA SER A 334 -2.08 -20.71 -15.64
C SER A 334 -2.04 -21.93 -14.73
N ALA A 335 -2.67 -21.83 -13.56
CA ALA A 335 -2.76 -22.92 -12.60
C ALA A 335 -4.07 -22.84 -11.81
N THR A 336 -4.51 -24.01 -11.35
CA THR A 336 -5.63 -24.15 -10.41
C THR A 336 -5.14 -24.95 -9.21
N ILE A 337 -5.24 -24.37 -8.02
CA ILE A 337 -4.68 -24.87 -6.78
C ILE A 337 -5.83 -25.29 -5.87
N ALA A 338 -5.95 -26.59 -5.58
CA ALA A 338 -6.96 -27.06 -4.65
C ALA A 338 -6.60 -26.62 -3.22
N VAL A 339 -7.55 -26.00 -2.54
CA VAL A 339 -7.44 -25.68 -1.12
C VAL A 339 -7.91 -26.88 -0.32
N PRO A 340 -7.06 -27.50 0.53
CA PRO A 340 -7.47 -28.63 1.32
C PRO A 340 -8.58 -28.24 2.29
N SER A 341 -9.78 -28.81 2.16
CA SER A 341 -10.80 -28.63 3.17
C SER A 341 -10.41 -29.39 4.43
N LEU A 342 -10.21 -28.70 5.53
CA LEU A 342 -10.41 -29.30 6.84
C LEU A 342 -11.92 -29.51 6.95
N ALA A 343 -12.35 -30.76 7.26
CA ALA A 343 -13.74 -31.15 7.19
C ALA A 343 -14.66 -30.11 7.85
N ASP A 344 -15.54 -29.55 7.03
CA ASP A 344 -16.65 -28.70 7.51
C ASP A 344 -17.42 -29.46 8.59
N THR A 345 -17.33 -29.00 9.82
CA THR A 345 -18.02 -29.62 10.95
C THR A 345 -19.32 -28.93 11.28
N ASP A 346 -19.63 -27.79 10.66
CA ASP A 346 -20.82 -26.99 10.94
C ASP A 346 -21.96 -27.21 9.93
N GLY A 347 -21.69 -27.84 8.79
CA GLY A 347 -22.71 -28.23 7.81
C GLY A 347 -23.34 -27.07 7.05
N PHE A 348 -22.72 -25.89 7.09
CA PHE A 348 -23.26 -24.69 6.45
C PHE A 348 -22.89 -24.61 4.94
N VAL A 349 -21.79 -25.26 4.55
CA VAL A 349 -21.34 -25.29 3.14
C VAL A 349 -21.03 -26.72 2.68
N PRO A 350 -21.59 -27.19 1.58
CA PRO A 350 -21.50 -28.61 1.17
C PRO A 350 -20.11 -29.13 0.79
N ASN A 351 -19.08 -28.30 0.64
CA ASN A 351 -17.79 -28.68 0.05
C ASN A 351 -16.52 -28.24 0.82
N GLY A 352 -16.66 -27.72 2.04
CA GLY A 352 -15.61 -27.63 3.07
C GLY A 352 -14.30 -26.98 2.67
N GLY A 353 -14.18 -25.74 2.64
CA GLY A 353 -13.00 -24.92 2.43
C GLY A 353 -13.40 -23.70 1.61
N ASP A 354 -13.90 -22.67 2.26
CA ASP A 354 -14.32 -21.46 1.56
C ASP A 354 -13.15 -20.48 1.58
N PRO A 355 -12.26 -20.47 0.55
CA PRO A 355 -11.23 -19.45 0.44
C PRO A 355 -11.91 -18.11 0.23
N ASN A 356 -11.74 -17.19 1.18
CA ASN A 356 -12.46 -15.92 1.15
C ASN A 356 -11.55 -14.70 1.11
N ILE A 357 -10.32 -14.80 1.58
CA ILE A 357 -9.38 -13.68 1.62
C ILE A 357 -7.98 -14.14 1.20
N LEU A 358 -7.29 -13.30 0.46
CA LEU A 358 -5.94 -13.51 -0.04
C LEU A 358 -5.00 -12.41 0.43
N ALA A 359 -3.75 -12.78 0.75
CA ALA A 359 -2.68 -11.84 1.02
C ALA A 359 -1.38 -12.31 0.35
N VAL A 360 -0.77 -11.46 -0.49
CA VAL A 360 0.51 -11.74 -1.16
C VAL A 360 1.64 -11.11 -0.36
N THR A 361 2.72 -11.85 -0.15
CA THR A 361 3.91 -11.30 0.52
C THR A 361 4.56 -10.19 -0.31
N PRO A 362 5.22 -9.19 0.32
CA PRO A 362 5.82 -8.06 -0.39
C PRO A 362 6.91 -8.44 -1.40
N ASP A 363 7.54 -9.60 -1.23
CA ASP A 363 8.50 -10.18 -2.19
C ASP A 363 7.83 -10.99 -3.31
N GLY A 364 6.50 -11.22 -3.20
CA GLY A 364 5.72 -12.00 -4.15
C GLY A 364 5.98 -13.51 -4.10
N ALA A 365 6.69 -14.00 -3.08
CA ALA A 365 7.07 -15.41 -3.01
C ALA A 365 5.95 -16.34 -2.51
N LYS A 366 4.99 -15.78 -1.74
CA LYS A 366 3.91 -16.54 -1.12
C LYS A 366 2.57 -15.83 -1.25
N VAL A 367 1.50 -16.62 -1.32
CA VAL A 367 0.11 -16.19 -1.17
C VAL A 367 -0.49 -16.92 0.01
N TYR A 368 -1.00 -16.18 0.97
CA TYR A 368 -1.78 -16.72 2.07
C TYR A 368 -3.25 -16.66 1.75
N VAL A 369 -3.96 -17.72 2.04
CA VAL A 369 -5.39 -17.89 1.78
C VAL A 369 -6.09 -18.19 3.09
N ALA A 370 -7.07 -17.39 3.47
CA ALA A 370 -7.95 -17.74 4.59
C ALA A 370 -9.11 -18.60 4.09
N SER A 371 -9.34 -19.71 4.76
CA SER A 371 -10.46 -20.62 4.48
C SER A 371 -11.46 -20.55 5.64
N PHE A 372 -12.53 -19.76 5.44
CA PHE A 372 -13.52 -19.45 6.47
C PHE A 372 -14.18 -20.74 7.04
N GLY A 373 -14.77 -21.56 6.18
CA GLY A 373 -15.40 -22.83 6.58
C GLY A 373 -14.41 -23.90 7.00
N GLY A 374 -13.16 -23.81 6.50
CA GLY A 374 -12.08 -24.76 6.84
C GLY A 374 -11.38 -24.47 8.15
N GLY A 375 -11.53 -23.29 8.72
CA GLY A 375 -10.83 -22.90 9.95
C GLY A 375 -9.31 -22.89 9.83
N SER A 376 -8.79 -22.59 8.64
CA SER A 376 -7.37 -22.67 8.32
C SER A 376 -6.88 -21.48 7.50
N VAL A 377 -5.56 -21.38 7.43
CA VAL A 377 -4.86 -20.51 6.47
C VAL A 377 -3.89 -21.37 5.68
N GLU A 378 -3.93 -21.30 4.37
CA GLU A 378 -3.01 -21.99 3.47
C GLU A 378 -1.91 -21.04 3.00
N ASP A 379 -0.67 -21.56 2.95
CA ASP A 379 0.48 -20.92 2.34
C ASP A 379 0.71 -21.53 0.95
N ILE A 380 0.58 -20.74 -0.09
CA ILE A 380 0.84 -21.11 -1.47
C ILE A 380 2.16 -20.50 -1.92
N THR A 381 3.09 -21.34 -2.38
CA THR A 381 4.34 -20.89 -2.98
C THR A 381 4.11 -20.49 -4.44
N THR A 382 4.38 -19.23 -4.80
CA THR A 382 4.08 -18.68 -6.14
C THR A 382 4.97 -19.23 -7.26
N SER A 383 6.15 -19.78 -6.93
CA SER A 383 7.07 -20.32 -7.93
C SER A 383 6.64 -21.67 -8.55
N ASN A 384 5.71 -22.36 -7.92
CA ASN A 384 5.22 -23.68 -8.36
C ASN A 384 3.71 -23.90 -8.15
N ASP A 385 2.99 -22.86 -7.70
CA ASP A 385 1.54 -22.85 -7.48
C ASP A 385 1.07 -24.05 -6.64
N ALA A 386 1.74 -24.27 -5.53
CA ALA A 386 1.44 -25.39 -4.65
C ALA A 386 1.25 -24.92 -3.20
N VAL A 387 0.30 -25.56 -2.50
CA VAL A 387 0.14 -25.40 -1.06
C VAL A 387 1.37 -25.99 -0.37
N ALA A 388 2.14 -25.15 0.29
CA ALA A 388 3.34 -25.54 1.05
C ALA A 388 2.97 -25.96 2.46
N THR A 389 2.08 -25.22 3.11
CA THR A 389 1.68 -25.43 4.51
C THR A 389 0.21 -25.08 4.69
N THR A 390 -0.50 -25.85 5.53
CA THR A 390 -1.84 -25.53 6.01
C THR A 390 -1.75 -25.29 7.52
N PHE A 391 -2.11 -24.08 7.95
CA PHE A 391 -2.16 -23.70 9.36
C PHE A 391 -3.58 -23.91 9.89
N ALA A 392 -3.83 -24.99 10.60
CA ALA A 392 -5.09 -25.17 11.32
C ALA A 392 -5.14 -24.16 12.48
N LEU A 393 -6.12 -23.26 12.46
CA LEU A 393 -6.30 -22.30 13.53
C LEU A 393 -6.90 -22.96 14.77
N PRO A 394 -6.51 -22.57 15.98
CA PRO A 394 -7.01 -23.19 17.21
C PRO A 394 -8.53 -22.95 17.34
N PRO A 395 -9.34 -23.97 17.61
CA PRO A 395 -10.76 -23.79 17.82
C PRO A 395 -11.02 -22.91 19.04
N GLY A 396 -12.06 -22.10 18.98
CA GLY A 396 -12.46 -21.23 20.06
C GLY A 396 -13.44 -21.94 20.99
N GLY A 397 -12.95 -22.58 22.00
CA GLY A 397 -13.69 -23.09 23.15
C GLY A 397 -15.19 -23.40 22.99
N VAL A 398 -16.05 -22.43 23.10
CA VAL A 398 -17.51 -22.62 23.15
C VAL A 398 -18.21 -22.29 21.82
N LEU A 399 -17.56 -21.55 20.91
CA LEU A 399 -18.23 -20.99 19.76
C LEU A 399 -18.05 -21.80 18.45
N GLY A 400 -17.12 -22.76 18.42
CA GLY A 400 -16.95 -23.65 17.25
C GLY A 400 -15.55 -23.66 16.65
N PRO A 401 -15.40 -24.07 15.37
CA PRO A 401 -14.14 -23.98 14.64
C PRO A 401 -13.73 -22.52 14.44
N ALA A 402 -12.50 -22.29 14.05
CA ALA A 402 -12.05 -20.94 13.67
C ALA A 402 -12.73 -20.51 12.37
N ALA A 403 -12.99 -19.22 12.25
CA ALA A 403 -13.60 -18.62 11.07
C ALA A 403 -12.74 -17.42 10.60
N PRO A 404 -11.62 -17.67 9.92
CA PRO A 404 -10.75 -16.60 9.45
C PRO A 404 -11.42 -15.77 8.36
N ASN A 405 -11.55 -14.45 8.59
CA ASN A 405 -12.26 -13.55 7.71
C ASN A 405 -11.46 -12.31 7.27
N ALA A 406 -10.26 -12.11 7.80
CA ALA A 406 -9.35 -11.07 7.34
C ALA A 406 -7.89 -11.46 7.57
N LEU A 407 -7.03 -11.02 6.67
CA LEU A 407 -5.58 -11.22 6.71
C LEU A 407 -4.87 -9.86 6.64
N ALA A 408 -3.81 -9.67 7.43
CA ALA A 408 -2.97 -8.49 7.33
C ALA A 408 -1.49 -8.86 7.53
N LEU A 409 -0.70 -8.65 6.47
CA LEU A 409 0.75 -8.81 6.51
C LEU A 409 1.42 -7.54 7.05
N THR A 410 2.46 -7.71 7.84
CA THR A 410 3.35 -6.60 8.15
C THR A 410 4.06 -6.11 6.89
N PRO A 411 4.43 -4.82 6.80
CA PRO A 411 5.07 -4.26 5.60
C PRO A 411 6.38 -4.95 5.18
N ASN A 412 7.08 -5.56 6.12
CA ASN A 412 8.26 -6.37 5.86
C ASN A 412 7.95 -7.82 5.44
N GLY A 413 6.66 -8.21 5.47
CA GLY A 413 6.20 -9.57 5.12
C GLY A 413 6.55 -10.64 6.14
N CYS A 414 7.01 -10.29 7.34
CA CYS A 414 7.49 -11.28 8.31
C CYS A 414 6.40 -11.90 9.18
N GLN A 415 5.29 -11.21 9.32
CA GLN A 415 4.20 -11.61 10.20
C GLN A 415 2.87 -11.47 9.47
N LEU A 416 2.05 -12.49 9.56
CA LEU A 416 0.68 -12.48 9.07
C LEU A 416 -0.28 -12.55 10.26
N TYR A 417 -1.12 -11.56 10.39
CA TYR A 417 -2.20 -11.51 11.36
C TYR A 417 -3.47 -12.04 10.71
N VAL A 418 -4.18 -12.89 11.42
CA VAL A 418 -5.39 -13.57 10.96
C VAL A 418 -6.51 -13.27 11.92
N ASN A 419 -7.55 -12.62 11.46
CA ASN A 419 -8.78 -12.45 12.22
C ASN A 419 -9.52 -13.78 12.32
N ASP A 420 -9.88 -14.18 13.52
CA ASP A 420 -10.76 -15.31 13.79
C ASP A 420 -12.09 -14.78 14.32
N TYR A 421 -13.06 -14.66 13.40
CA TYR A 421 -14.35 -14.02 13.60
C TYR A 421 -15.14 -14.67 14.76
N ASP A 422 -15.36 -15.98 14.69
CA ASP A 422 -16.20 -16.69 15.66
C ASP A 422 -15.56 -16.78 17.06
N ASN A 423 -14.25 -16.61 17.16
CA ASN A 423 -13.53 -16.75 18.42
C ASN A 423 -13.08 -15.42 19.03
N ASN A 424 -13.43 -14.29 18.41
CA ASN A 424 -13.07 -12.95 18.88
C ASN A 424 -11.58 -12.78 19.18
N LYS A 425 -10.72 -13.28 18.31
CA LYS A 425 -9.28 -13.21 18.50
C LYS A 425 -8.55 -12.93 17.18
N VAL A 426 -7.29 -12.64 17.30
CA VAL A 426 -6.36 -12.55 16.17
C VAL A 426 -5.26 -13.58 16.39
N ASP A 427 -5.04 -14.44 15.43
CA ASP A 427 -3.94 -15.38 15.39
C ASP A 427 -2.75 -14.79 14.63
N LEU A 428 -1.56 -15.29 14.91
CA LEU A 428 -0.31 -14.83 14.32
C LEU A 428 0.43 -15.99 13.65
N ILE A 429 0.76 -15.83 12.38
CA ILE A 429 1.65 -16.72 11.63
C ILE A 429 3.00 -16.01 11.44
N ASP A 430 4.08 -16.66 11.88
CA ASP A 430 5.44 -16.25 11.54
C ASP A 430 5.75 -16.74 10.12
N VAL A 431 5.82 -15.79 9.19
CA VAL A 431 6.03 -16.07 7.75
C VAL A 431 7.43 -16.62 7.49
N SER A 432 8.42 -16.23 8.30
CA SER A 432 9.81 -16.66 8.13
C SER A 432 10.05 -18.10 8.62
N ALA A 433 9.30 -18.51 9.63
CA ALA A 433 9.40 -19.84 10.22
C ALA A 433 8.34 -20.82 9.70
N ASP A 434 7.37 -20.34 8.93
CA ASP A 434 6.18 -21.09 8.49
C ASP A 434 5.47 -21.80 9.66
N THR A 435 5.20 -21.03 10.73
CA THR A 435 4.57 -21.58 11.93
C THR A 435 3.48 -20.65 12.47
N LEU A 436 2.42 -21.26 12.99
CA LEU A 436 1.46 -20.54 13.83
C LEU A 436 2.16 -20.20 15.15
N ALA A 437 2.48 -18.91 15.34
CA ALA A 437 3.38 -18.47 16.41
C ALA A 437 2.65 -18.27 17.74
N ALA A 438 1.50 -17.60 17.73
CA ALA A 438 0.71 -17.32 18.93
C ALA A 438 -0.72 -16.94 18.55
N SER A 439 -1.64 -17.16 19.48
CA SER A 439 -2.99 -16.59 19.45
C SER A 439 -3.03 -15.40 20.40
N THR A 440 -3.50 -14.25 19.94
CA THR A 440 -3.75 -13.12 20.84
C THR A 440 -5.03 -13.36 21.64
N THR A 441 -5.05 -12.86 22.86
CA THR A 441 -6.29 -12.82 23.64
C THR A 441 -7.30 -11.88 23.01
N ALA A 442 -8.58 -12.16 23.23
CA ALA A 442 -9.76 -11.51 22.70
C ALA A 442 -9.59 -10.05 22.26
N VAL A 443 -10.00 -9.76 21.04
CA VAL A 443 -10.20 -8.43 20.50
C VAL A 443 -11.68 -8.07 20.67
N GLY A 444 -11.97 -7.02 21.46
CA GLY A 444 -13.35 -6.72 21.86
C GLY A 444 -13.90 -7.66 22.95
N GLN A 445 -15.11 -7.40 23.45
CA GLN A 445 -15.75 -8.22 24.48
C GLN A 445 -16.78 -9.22 23.92
N THR A 446 -17.38 -8.90 22.77
CA THR A 446 -18.38 -9.73 22.07
C THR A 446 -18.30 -9.47 20.57
N GLY A 447 -17.11 -9.22 20.05
CA GLY A 447 -16.89 -8.22 19.04
C GLY A 447 -16.87 -8.64 17.60
N ASP A 448 -16.94 -9.91 17.23
CA ASP A 448 -16.84 -10.36 15.83
C ASP A 448 -15.88 -9.45 15.01
N PRO A 449 -14.56 -9.66 15.11
CA PRO A 449 -13.60 -8.83 14.39
C PRO A 449 -13.81 -8.99 12.87
N THR A 450 -13.88 -7.87 12.14
CA THR A 450 -14.17 -7.88 10.72
C THR A 450 -13.03 -7.36 9.86
N GLY A 451 -12.65 -6.10 10.03
CA GLY A 451 -11.59 -5.47 9.26
C GLY A 451 -10.30 -5.33 10.05
N MET A 452 -9.17 -5.44 9.37
CA MET A 452 -7.86 -5.35 10.00
C MET A 452 -6.86 -4.60 9.11
N ALA A 453 -6.01 -3.77 9.71
CA ALA A 453 -4.93 -3.10 8.98
C ALA A 453 -3.69 -2.91 9.84
N VAL A 454 -2.51 -3.08 9.25
CA VAL A 454 -1.22 -2.87 9.90
C VAL A 454 -0.73 -1.46 9.66
N THR A 455 -0.16 -0.83 10.69
CA THR A 455 0.48 0.48 10.53
C THR A 455 1.66 0.42 9.57
N PRO A 456 1.95 1.51 8.83
CA PRO A 456 3.02 1.53 7.84
C PRO A 456 4.42 1.19 8.38
N ASN A 457 4.66 1.48 9.65
CA ASN A 457 5.91 1.12 10.34
C ASN A 457 5.89 -0.30 10.91
N GLY A 458 4.82 -1.07 10.68
CA GLY A 458 4.68 -2.43 11.19
C GLY A 458 4.46 -2.54 12.70
N ALA A 459 4.36 -1.44 13.45
CA ALA A 459 4.39 -1.47 14.90
C ALA A 459 3.07 -1.87 15.56
N ALA A 460 1.95 -1.75 14.85
CA ALA A 460 0.63 -2.06 15.39
C ALA A 460 -0.33 -2.57 14.32
N VAL A 461 -1.25 -3.43 14.76
CA VAL A 461 -2.41 -3.89 14.00
C VAL A 461 -3.66 -3.30 14.62
N TYR A 462 -4.49 -2.69 13.78
CA TYR A 462 -5.80 -2.16 14.15
C TYR A 462 -6.88 -3.14 13.70
N VAL A 463 -7.79 -3.50 14.58
CA VAL A 463 -8.84 -4.50 14.37
C VAL A 463 -10.20 -3.89 14.67
N ALA A 464 -11.11 -3.89 13.69
CA ALA A 464 -12.49 -3.43 13.84
C ALA A 464 -13.31 -4.50 14.54
N ASN A 465 -14.00 -4.15 15.63
CA ASN A 465 -14.88 -5.05 16.37
C ASN A 465 -16.34 -4.68 16.06
N PHE A 466 -16.99 -5.44 15.20
CA PHE A 466 -18.29 -5.08 14.60
C PHE A 466 -19.41 -4.89 15.61
N TYR A 467 -19.63 -5.86 16.50
CA TYR A 467 -20.69 -5.78 17.52
C TYR A 467 -20.26 -5.09 18.81
N ASP A 468 -18.96 -4.87 18.98
CA ASP A 468 -18.43 -4.03 20.05
C ASP A 468 -17.96 -2.72 19.40
N PRO A 469 -18.66 -1.57 19.58
CA PRO A 469 -18.27 -0.33 18.91
C PRO A 469 -16.89 0.16 19.35
N SER A 470 -15.87 -0.57 18.94
CA SER A 470 -14.48 -0.32 19.29
C SER A 470 -13.50 -0.78 18.22
N VAL A 471 -12.27 -0.31 18.34
CA VAL A 471 -11.12 -0.78 17.57
C VAL A 471 -10.05 -1.26 18.55
N SER A 472 -9.62 -2.50 18.40
CA SER A 472 -8.52 -3.05 19.17
C SER A 472 -7.19 -2.73 18.50
N VAL A 473 -6.16 -2.36 19.29
CA VAL A 473 -4.81 -2.09 18.82
C VAL A 473 -3.87 -3.12 19.41
N ILE A 474 -3.27 -3.92 18.55
CA ILE A 474 -2.31 -4.98 18.89
C ILE A 474 -0.91 -4.44 18.62
N ALA A 475 -0.01 -4.43 19.60
CA ALA A 475 1.39 -4.16 19.35
C ALA A 475 2.06 -5.41 18.76
N THR A 476 2.68 -5.26 17.61
CA THR A 476 3.29 -6.37 16.88
C THR A 476 4.50 -6.97 17.61
N SER A 477 5.24 -6.14 18.36
CA SER A 477 6.41 -6.57 19.12
C SER A 477 6.09 -7.47 20.34
N SER A 478 4.87 -7.39 20.87
CA SER A 478 4.45 -8.17 22.06
C SER A 478 3.28 -9.11 21.80
N TYR A 479 2.64 -9.00 20.64
CA TYR A 479 1.44 -9.75 20.23
C TYR A 479 0.27 -9.60 21.22
N THR A 480 0.16 -8.42 21.84
CA THR A 480 -0.87 -8.16 22.85
C THR A 480 -1.72 -6.96 22.46
N VAL A 481 -3.00 -6.99 22.85
CA VAL A 481 -3.86 -5.81 22.78
C VAL A 481 -3.35 -4.79 23.80
N THR A 482 -2.79 -3.71 23.29
CA THR A 482 -2.28 -2.61 24.12
C THR A 482 -3.34 -1.57 24.39
N ARG A 483 -4.36 -1.50 23.53
CA ARG A 483 -5.43 -0.53 23.66
C ARG A 483 -6.71 -1.00 22.96
N THR A 484 -7.84 -0.60 23.53
CA THR A 484 -9.14 -0.64 22.87
C THR A 484 -9.65 0.80 22.76
N VAL A 485 -9.88 1.26 21.53
CA VAL A 485 -10.38 2.61 21.24
C VAL A 485 -11.89 2.52 21.09
N GLY A 486 -12.62 3.06 22.07
CA GLY A 486 -14.08 3.09 22.03
C GLY A 486 -14.59 4.05 20.97
N MET A 487 -15.63 3.65 20.26
CA MET A 487 -16.35 4.45 19.26
C MET A 487 -17.72 4.88 19.82
N ALA A 488 -18.44 5.72 19.09
CA ALA A 488 -19.79 6.14 19.51
C ALA A 488 -20.71 4.92 19.61
N SER A 489 -21.63 4.93 20.59
CA SER A 489 -22.62 3.87 20.73
C SER A 489 -23.46 3.73 19.46
N GLY A 490 -23.61 2.50 18.98
CA GLY A 490 -24.31 2.19 17.72
C GLY A 490 -23.40 2.21 16.49
N SER A 491 -22.11 2.50 16.61
CA SER A 491 -21.16 2.26 15.53
C SER A 491 -20.97 0.75 15.34
N ALA A 492 -20.87 0.33 14.10
CA ALA A 492 -20.53 -1.04 13.70
C ALA A 492 -19.28 -0.97 12.80
N PRO A 493 -18.07 -0.86 13.38
CA PRO A 493 -16.85 -0.76 12.60
C PRO A 493 -16.61 -2.06 11.84
N TYR A 494 -16.37 -2.01 10.52
CA TYR A 494 -16.18 -3.22 9.73
C TYR A 494 -14.96 -3.19 8.80
N ALA A 495 -14.51 -2.02 8.37
CA ALA A 495 -13.32 -1.88 7.53
C ALA A 495 -12.38 -0.81 8.10
N ILE A 496 -11.09 -1.03 7.97
CA ILE A 496 -10.04 -0.11 8.39
C ILE A 496 -9.06 0.12 7.26
N ALA A 497 -8.76 1.38 6.99
CA ALA A 497 -7.65 1.76 6.12
C ALA A 497 -6.66 2.61 6.92
N ILE A 498 -5.38 2.33 6.80
CA ILE A 498 -4.33 3.16 7.39
C ILE A 498 -3.83 4.13 6.32
N ILE A 499 -3.81 5.42 6.63
CA ILE A 499 -3.22 6.42 5.76
C ILE A 499 -1.71 6.24 5.79
N PRO A 500 -1.06 5.95 4.65
CA PRO A 500 0.36 5.70 4.63
C PRO A 500 1.14 6.97 4.96
N SER A 501 2.24 6.81 5.70
CA SER A 501 3.24 7.87 5.85
C SER A 501 4.25 7.69 4.73
N SER A 502 4.32 8.65 3.82
CA SER A 502 5.29 8.64 2.74
C SER A 502 6.56 9.37 3.15
N TYR A 503 7.71 8.79 2.82
CA TYR A 503 9.00 9.44 2.91
C TYR A 503 9.59 9.60 1.53
N TYR A 504 10.22 10.73 1.30
CA TYR A 504 10.95 11.00 0.07
C TYR A 504 12.43 11.02 0.40
N TYR A 505 13.21 10.27 -0.36
CA TYR A 505 14.64 10.18 -0.21
C TYR A 505 15.34 10.80 -1.41
N GLU A 506 16.39 11.53 -1.13
CA GLU A 506 17.34 12.05 -2.12
C GLU A 506 18.75 11.66 -1.72
N VAL A 507 19.63 11.52 -2.68
CA VAL A 507 21.04 11.22 -2.43
C VAL A 507 21.91 12.25 -3.12
N ALA A 508 22.86 12.79 -2.38
CA ALA A 508 23.85 13.73 -2.90
C ALA A 508 25.26 13.20 -2.66
N GLY A 509 26.11 13.25 -3.69
CA GLY A 509 27.52 12.91 -3.58
C GLY A 509 28.30 13.95 -2.77
N THR A 510 29.25 13.52 -1.96
CA THR A 510 30.07 14.38 -1.11
C THR A 510 31.57 14.16 -1.35
N HIS A 511 32.36 15.23 -1.31
CA HIS A 511 33.82 15.18 -1.35
C HIS A 511 34.42 16.46 -0.76
N GLY A 512 35.28 16.35 0.24
CA GLY A 512 36.04 17.48 0.78
C GLY A 512 35.17 18.69 1.20
N GLY A 513 34.01 18.48 1.79
CA GLY A 513 33.06 19.55 2.15
C GLY A 513 32.13 20.00 1.01
N TRP A 514 32.19 19.38 -0.15
CA TRP A 514 31.36 19.62 -1.33
C TRP A 514 30.19 18.65 -1.37
N THR A 515 29.06 19.12 -1.89
CA THR A 515 27.88 18.29 -2.10
C THR A 515 27.38 18.49 -3.52
N SER A 516 27.08 17.40 -4.23
CA SER A 516 26.43 17.48 -5.55
C SER A 516 24.99 17.99 -5.44
N VAL A 517 24.38 18.31 -6.57
CA VAL A 517 22.92 18.42 -6.64
C VAL A 517 22.36 17.05 -6.21
N PRO A 518 21.33 17.02 -5.36
CA PRO A 518 20.68 15.77 -5.01
C PRO A 518 20.07 15.07 -6.23
N SER A 519 19.88 13.75 -6.15
CA SER A 519 19.10 12.98 -7.10
C SER A 519 17.66 13.49 -7.14
N SER A 520 16.90 13.09 -8.15
CA SER A 520 15.44 13.22 -8.07
C SER A 520 14.91 12.42 -6.88
N PRO A 521 13.87 12.90 -6.17
CA PRO A 521 13.30 12.19 -5.04
C PRO A 521 12.77 10.82 -5.44
N ALA A 522 13.09 9.81 -4.64
CA ALA A 522 12.40 8.52 -4.67
C ALA A 522 11.43 8.46 -3.49
N MET A 523 10.17 8.19 -3.77
CA MET A 523 9.15 8.02 -2.76
C MET A 523 9.22 6.61 -2.19
N TYR A 524 9.21 6.50 -0.87
CA TYR A 524 8.94 5.29 -0.15
C TYR A 524 7.63 5.47 0.63
N THR A 525 6.62 4.68 0.27
CA THR A 525 5.37 4.62 1.00
C THR A 525 5.39 3.39 1.90
N LEU A 526 5.31 3.61 3.19
CA LEU A 526 5.26 2.54 4.18
C LEU A 526 3.89 1.82 4.07
N GLY A 527 3.92 0.62 3.52
CA GLY A 527 2.88 -0.40 3.63
C GLY A 527 1.53 -0.10 2.97
N TRP A 528 1.17 -0.91 1.99
CA TRP A 528 -0.20 -1.07 1.52
C TRP A 528 -0.80 -2.29 2.20
N ASN A 529 -1.74 -2.07 3.10
CA ASN A 529 -2.66 -3.11 3.53
C ASN A 529 -4.03 -2.49 3.69
N VAL A 530 -4.90 -2.79 2.75
CA VAL A 530 -6.33 -2.59 2.90
C VAL A 530 -6.87 -3.93 3.38
N GLY A 531 -6.93 -4.10 4.69
CA GLY A 531 -7.65 -5.20 5.30
C GLY A 531 -9.10 -4.79 5.47
N GLY A 532 -9.97 -5.33 4.68
CA GLY A 532 -11.40 -5.13 4.79
C GLY A 532 -12.13 -6.07 3.84
N TRP A 533 -13.30 -6.44 4.20
CA TRP A 533 -14.23 -7.09 3.30
C TRP A 533 -14.31 -6.29 2.00
N GLN A 534 -13.92 -6.92 0.91
CA GLN A 534 -14.34 -6.50 -0.41
C GLN A 534 -15.62 -7.23 -0.76
#